data_7e434c1d69800c94540b2a5d8bf189c6
#
_entry.id   7e434c1d69800c94540b2a5d8bf189c6
#
_cell.length_a   1.000
_cell.length_b   1.000
_cell.length_c   1.000
_cell.angle_alpha   90.00
_cell.angle_beta   90.00
_cell.angle_gamma   90.00
#
_symmetry.space_group_name_H-M   'P 1'
#
loop_
_entity.id
_entity.type
_entity.pdbx_description
1 polymer ?
#
loop_
_entity_poly.entity_id
_entity_poly.type
_entity_poly.pdbx_seq_one_letter_code
_entity_poly.pdbx_strand_id
1 'polypeptide(L)'
;MRIRYETLNDLYMKRNTTSTEIIVPEVVTILDNMPFTTREQFRIPVKECVQFHSKALPENQVLSNHYDCIIRYRDCEFYSVEQLFLALTYSENRDILREIMKCKSGIEAKGLCRKKYKDMRDKDFRVKEYRIIALCHLYKYLSVKEYRDRLRETGDMILVECPSGSDRSFGMVQNMETNIFEGSNCSGRTTMIVRDMMRKLEDEAICEREKELGRKLNDEEREAVVVEVCDRVRAKFDADPVMLEDSRRVFEFIEDENIAKVKERRPKFKKVPELDKGRCLVLDFDYCIFDTSADDKYRKCKGKKNMEKAFEMIPEYKLYEGMRKVFEYCRENKIKIGVLSSASRALIEKALEHFGLPCDAVVGFQLYIGMPDAILGNRLMTKLNVREDQIVYIGASEVAETQARCSKFDFYGAAWHNPANEPFTAKGAKVLGSPLDIIGVL
;
A
#
# COMPACT_ATOMS: atom_id res chain seq x y z
N MET A 1 16.28 16.08 8.58
CA MET A 1 15.72 17.29 7.92
C MET A 1 14.26 16.93 7.62
N ARG A 2 13.31 17.38 8.44
CA ARG A 2 11.88 17.19 8.14
C ARG A 2 11.57 18.00 6.88
N ILE A 3 11.26 17.33 5.79
CA ILE A 3 10.60 17.99 4.66
C ILE A 3 9.20 18.32 5.20
N ARG A 4 9.02 19.56 5.65
CA ARG A 4 7.71 20.01 6.12
C ARG A 4 6.76 19.93 4.94
N TYR A 5 5.53 19.58 5.22
CA TYR A 5 4.40 19.61 4.29
C TYR A 5 4.32 20.97 3.53
N GLU A 6 4.69 22.08 4.19
CA GLU A 6 4.88 23.39 3.58
C GLU A 6 5.80 23.36 2.34
N THR A 7 6.86 22.51 2.34
CA THR A 7 7.79 22.43 1.20
C THR A 7 7.17 21.69 0.01
N LEU A 8 6.34 20.67 0.26
CA LEU A 8 5.56 20.01 -0.79
C LEU A 8 4.42 20.94 -1.26
N ASN A 9 3.68 21.53 -0.35
CA ASN A 9 2.66 22.52 -0.66
C ASN A 9 3.26 23.75 -1.37
N ASP A 10 4.41 24.23 -0.94
CA ASP A 10 5.16 25.31 -1.60
C ASP A 10 5.65 24.92 -3.00
N LEU A 11 6.13 23.69 -3.20
CA LEU A 11 6.47 23.16 -4.53
C LEU A 11 5.24 23.08 -5.44
N TYR A 12 4.06 22.82 -4.85
CA TYR A 12 2.79 22.69 -5.59
C TYR A 12 2.08 24.01 -5.81
N MET A 13 2.15 24.95 -4.82
CA MET A 13 1.38 26.19 -4.81
C MET A 13 2.18 27.41 -5.26
N LYS A 14 3.51 27.39 -5.26
CA LYS A 14 4.38 28.56 -5.59
C LYS A 14 4.32 29.06 -7.01
N ARG A 15 3.57 28.42 -7.89
CA ARG A 15 3.47 28.94 -9.27
C ARG A 15 2.32 29.88 -9.54
N ASN A 16 1.29 30.01 -8.70
CA ASN A 16 0.13 30.87 -9.10
C ASN A 16 -0.79 31.46 -8.04
N THR A 17 -0.55 31.54 -6.73
CA THR A 17 -1.48 32.32 -5.89
C THR A 17 -0.90 32.94 -4.62
N THR A 18 -1.17 34.20 -4.46
CA THR A 18 -0.97 35.07 -3.29
C THR A 18 -2.24 35.15 -2.44
N SER A 19 -2.87 34.09 -1.99
CA SER A 19 -3.90 34.22 -0.95
C SER A 19 -4.18 32.94 -0.19
N THR A 20 -4.35 33.12 1.11
CA THR A 20 -4.45 32.09 2.15
C THR A 20 -5.88 31.76 2.58
N GLU A 21 -6.92 32.17 1.84
CA GLU A 21 -8.31 31.87 2.19
C GLU A 21 -8.94 30.91 1.19
N ILE A 22 -9.11 29.65 1.60
CA ILE A 22 -9.78 28.63 0.80
C ILE A 22 -11.24 28.52 1.27
N ILE A 23 -12.15 29.14 0.52
CA ILE A 23 -13.59 28.97 0.69
C ILE A 23 -14.06 27.78 -0.18
N VAL A 24 -15.10 27.04 0.25
CA VAL A 24 -15.63 25.84 -0.45
C VAL A 24 -15.86 26.01 -1.97
N PRO A 25 -16.15 27.19 -2.55
CA PRO A 25 -16.11 27.38 -4.00
C PRO A 25 -14.76 27.10 -4.66
N GLU A 26 -13.66 27.27 -3.93
CA GLU A 26 -12.30 27.14 -4.46
C GLU A 26 -11.80 25.69 -4.53
N VAL A 27 -12.49 24.76 -3.89
CA VAL A 27 -12.16 23.33 -4.00
C VAL A 27 -12.20 22.86 -5.45
N VAL A 28 -13.22 23.24 -6.20
CA VAL A 28 -13.31 22.93 -7.63
C VAL A 28 -12.19 23.64 -8.39
N THR A 29 -11.94 24.91 -8.07
CA THR A 29 -10.87 25.71 -8.69
C THR A 29 -9.47 25.17 -8.36
N ILE A 30 -9.26 24.64 -7.16
CA ILE A 30 -7.99 23.96 -6.78
C ILE A 30 -7.79 22.70 -7.61
N LEU A 31 -8.83 21.86 -7.73
CA LEU A 31 -8.77 20.66 -8.56
C LEU A 31 -8.59 21.00 -10.05
N ASP A 32 -9.14 22.13 -10.52
CA ASP A 32 -9.01 22.60 -11.89
C ASP A 32 -7.64 23.23 -12.19
N ASN A 33 -7.04 23.90 -11.23
CA ASN A 33 -5.75 24.61 -11.37
C ASN A 33 -4.55 23.78 -10.87
N MET A 34 -4.73 22.53 -10.55
CA MET A 34 -3.62 21.68 -10.16
C MET A 34 -2.59 21.54 -11.30
N PRO A 35 -1.37 22.07 -11.15
CA PRO A 35 -0.33 21.97 -12.16
C PRO A 35 0.34 20.59 -12.10
N PHE A 36 -0.44 19.53 -12.29
CA PHE A 36 0.07 18.19 -12.26
C PHE A 36 0.42 17.72 -13.65
N THR A 37 1.70 17.67 -13.93
CA THR A 37 2.19 16.90 -15.05
C THR A 37 2.69 15.56 -14.53
N THR A 38 2.39 14.47 -15.24
CA THR A 38 2.94 13.12 -14.97
C THR A 38 4.47 13.09 -15.04
N ARG A 39 5.10 14.20 -15.42
CA ARG A 39 6.55 14.32 -15.67
C ARG A 39 7.32 14.83 -14.47
N GLU A 40 6.68 15.47 -13.51
CA GLU A 40 7.36 15.90 -12.29
C GLU A 40 7.75 14.66 -11.47
N GLN A 41 9.02 14.57 -11.15
CA GLN A 41 9.59 13.49 -10.36
C GLN A 41 10.00 14.04 -8.99
N PHE A 42 9.62 13.32 -7.93
CA PHE A 42 9.94 13.66 -6.56
C PHE A 42 10.86 12.60 -5.97
N ARG A 43 11.58 12.99 -4.93
CA ARG A 43 12.44 12.12 -4.16
C ARG A 43 12.05 12.24 -2.68
N ILE A 44 11.54 11.15 -2.11
CA ILE A 44 10.99 11.13 -0.75
C ILE A 44 11.73 10.07 0.06
N PRO A 45 12.39 10.41 1.18
CA PRO A 45 13.01 9.43 2.06
C PRO A 45 11.97 8.46 2.65
N VAL A 46 12.26 7.17 2.61
CA VAL A 46 11.34 6.11 3.08
C VAL A 46 10.91 6.31 4.54
N LYS A 47 11.80 6.84 5.38
CA LYS A 47 11.54 7.07 6.82
C LYS A 47 10.52 8.20 7.10
N GLU A 48 10.23 9.04 6.12
CA GLU A 48 9.43 10.25 6.29
C GLU A 48 8.02 10.12 5.69
N CYS A 49 7.60 8.91 5.31
CA CYS A 49 6.32 8.72 4.64
C CYS A 49 5.52 7.53 5.18
N VAL A 50 4.21 7.60 4.98
CA VAL A 50 3.28 6.49 5.09
C VAL A 50 3.14 5.84 3.73
N GLN A 51 3.52 4.58 3.64
CA GLN A 51 3.42 3.79 2.43
C GLN A 51 2.03 3.16 2.33
N PHE A 52 1.42 3.23 1.16
CA PHE A 52 0.15 2.55 0.92
C PHE A 52 0.10 1.87 -0.45
N HIS A 53 -0.59 0.75 -0.49
CA HIS A 53 -0.94 -0.04 -1.67
C HIS A 53 -1.87 -1.18 -1.22
N SER A 54 -2.50 -1.88 -2.17
CA SER A 54 -3.36 -3.06 -1.85
C SER A 54 -2.67 -4.18 -1.08
N LYS A 55 -1.34 -4.14 -0.97
CA LYS A 55 -0.49 -5.10 -0.23
C LYS A 55 0.35 -4.41 0.85
N ALA A 56 0.02 -3.18 1.20
CA ALA A 56 0.65 -2.45 2.30
C ALA A 56 0.23 -3.05 3.65
N LEU A 57 0.70 -2.44 4.73
CA LEU A 57 0.22 -2.74 6.08
C LEU A 57 -1.31 -2.72 6.13
N PRO A 58 -1.96 -3.59 6.90
CA PRO A 58 -3.42 -3.70 6.94
C PRO A 58 -4.13 -2.36 7.10
N GLU A 59 -3.66 -1.51 8.01
CA GLU A 59 -4.21 -0.18 8.26
C GLU A 59 -4.06 0.78 7.09
N ASN A 60 -3.08 0.58 6.21
CA ASN A 60 -2.82 1.42 5.05
C ASN A 60 -3.48 0.90 3.76
N GLN A 61 -4.01 -0.31 3.77
CA GLN A 61 -4.68 -0.88 2.60
C GLN A 61 -5.92 -0.09 2.22
N VAL A 62 -6.62 0.48 3.20
CA VAL A 62 -7.77 1.36 2.98
C VAL A 62 -7.43 2.59 2.11
N LEU A 63 -6.17 3.04 2.11
CA LEU A 63 -5.71 4.14 1.28
C LEU A 63 -5.53 3.76 -0.20
N SER A 64 -5.44 2.47 -0.52
CA SER A 64 -5.22 1.97 -1.88
C SER A 64 -6.39 2.29 -2.83
N ASN A 65 -6.07 2.55 -4.09
CA ASN A 65 -7.05 2.70 -5.17
C ASN A 65 -7.82 1.40 -5.45
N HIS A 66 -7.24 0.26 -5.09
CA HIS A 66 -7.83 -1.07 -5.27
C HIS A 66 -8.55 -1.60 -4.03
N TYR A 67 -8.64 -0.81 -2.96
CA TYR A 67 -9.35 -1.23 -1.76
C TYR A 67 -10.84 -1.37 -2.03
N ASP A 68 -11.39 -2.54 -1.69
CA ASP A 68 -12.80 -2.82 -1.88
C ASP A 68 -13.64 -2.02 -0.87
N CYS A 69 -14.38 -1.04 -1.36
CA CYS A 69 -15.25 -0.17 -0.57
C CYS A 69 -16.41 0.31 -1.46
N ILE A 70 -17.46 0.85 -0.86
CA ILE A 70 -18.54 1.47 -1.61
C ILE A 70 -18.30 2.97 -1.69
N ILE A 71 -18.04 3.45 -2.90
CA ILE A 71 -17.92 4.87 -3.21
C ILE A 71 -19.22 5.30 -3.89
N ARG A 72 -19.93 6.20 -3.25
CA ARG A 72 -21.15 6.80 -3.82
C ARG A 72 -20.74 8.02 -4.61
N TYR A 73 -20.87 7.92 -5.91
CA TYR A 73 -20.68 9.02 -6.83
C TYR A 73 -22.01 9.32 -7.50
N ARG A 74 -22.66 10.43 -7.08
CA ARG A 74 -24.05 10.75 -7.43
C ARG A 74 -24.97 9.58 -7.09
N ASP A 75 -25.79 9.13 -8.02
CA ASP A 75 -26.75 8.02 -7.80
C ASP A 75 -26.13 6.63 -8.00
N CYS A 76 -24.80 6.55 -8.19
CA CYS A 76 -24.07 5.34 -8.53
C CYS A 76 -23.18 4.86 -7.40
N GLU A 77 -23.02 3.54 -7.31
CA GLU A 77 -22.09 2.90 -6.39
C GLU A 77 -20.95 2.23 -7.17
N PHE A 78 -19.71 2.53 -6.78
CA PHE A 78 -18.49 1.93 -7.30
C PHE A 78 -17.76 1.18 -6.17
N TYR A 79 -17.06 0.11 -6.52
CA TYR A 79 -16.44 -0.78 -5.53
C TYR A 79 -14.99 -0.44 -5.21
N SER A 80 -14.40 0.55 -5.88
CA SER A 80 -13.06 1.03 -5.61
C SER A 80 -12.78 2.35 -6.34
N VAL A 81 -11.76 3.07 -5.91
CA VAL A 81 -11.23 4.24 -6.65
C VAL A 81 -10.84 3.86 -8.07
N GLU A 82 -10.18 2.71 -8.26
CA GLU A 82 -9.78 2.25 -9.60
C GLU A 82 -10.98 2.05 -10.53
N GLN A 83 -12.09 1.47 -10.03
CA GLN A 83 -13.28 1.27 -10.85
C GLN A 83 -13.94 2.59 -11.25
N LEU A 84 -14.12 3.51 -10.28
CA LEU A 84 -14.67 4.84 -10.55
C LEU A 84 -13.75 5.63 -11.51
N PHE A 85 -12.45 5.59 -11.29
CA PHE A 85 -11.47 6.23 -12.17
C PHE A 85 -11.56 5.73 -13.61
N LEU A 86 -11.65 4.42 -13.80
CA LEU A 86 -11.80 3.82 -15.13
C LEU A 86 -13.14 4.19 -15.76
N ALA A 87 -14.24 4.18 -15.00
CA ALA A 87 -15.54 4.59 -15.49
C ALA A 87 -15.50 6.04 -16.02
N LEU A 88 -14.90 6.96 -15.27
CA LEU A 88 -14.74 8.36 -15.68
C LEU A 88 -13.76 8.54 -16.86
N THR A 89 -12.77 7.65 -16.99
CA THR A 89 -11.80 7.66 -18.10
C THR A 89 -12.40 7.24 -19.45
N TYR A 90 -13.43 6.38 -19.42
CA TYR A 90 -14.10 5.86 -20.59
C TYR A 90 -15.55 6.37 -20.69
N SER A 91 -15.83 7.54 -20.12
CA SER A 91 -17.18 8.09 -19.98
C SER A 91 -17.91 8.31 -21.31
N GLU A 92 -17.18 8.46 -22.41
CA GLU A 92 -17.76 8.64 -23.74
C GLU A 92 -18.25 7.33 -24.40
N ASN A 93 -17.90 6.15 -23.83
CA ASN A 93 -18.23 4.87 -24.41
C ASN A 93 -19.12 4.01 -23.50
N ARG A 94 -20.42 3.99 -23.79
CA ARG A 94 -21.43 3.27 -23.00
C ARG A 94 -21.16 1.77 -22.88
N ASP A 95 -20.66 1.12 -23.91
CA ASP A 95 -20.41 -0.33 -23.87
C ASP A 95 -19.22 -0.67 -22.98
N ILE A 96 -18.18 0.16 -23.00
CA ILE A 96 -17.03 0.01 -22.09
C ILE A 96 -17.48 0.25 -20.66
N LEU A 97 -18.29 1.28 -20.40
CA LEU A 97 -18.85 1.54 -19.06
C LEU A 97 -19.63 0.34 -18.54
N ARG A 98 -20.48 -0.29 -19.39
CA ARG A 98 -21.24 -1.48 -19.02
C ARG A 98 -20.33 -2.63 -18.57
N GLU A 99 -19.23 -2.85 -19.27
CA GLU A 99 -18.28 -3.90 -18.92
C GLU A 99 -17.50 -3.55 -17.64
N ILE A 100 -17.08 -2.30 -17.45
CA ILE A 100 -16.43 -1.83 -16.21
C ILE A 100 -17.37 -2.01 -15.02
N MET A 101 -18.63 -1.64 -15.14
CA MET A 101 -19.62 -1.76 -14.06
C MET A 101 -19.95 -3.21 -13.69
N LYS A 102 -19.76 -4.17 -14.61
CA LYS A 102 -19.91 -5.61 -14.35
C LYS A 102 -18.72 -6.23 -13.61
N CYS A 103 -17.57 -5.56 -13.58
CA CYS A 103 -16.38 -6.05 -12.89
C CYS A 103 -16.61 -6.11 -11.38
N LYS A 104 -16.12 -7.17 -10.74
CA LYS A 104 -16.27 -7.41 -9.31
C LYS A 104 -15.23 -6.69 -8.45
N SER A 105 -14.19 -6.14 -9.07
CA SER A 105 -13.11 -5.43 -8.40
C SER A 105 -12.43 -4.42 -9.33
N GLY A 106 -11.74 -3.45 -8.75
CA GLY A 106 -10.90 -2.50 -9.50
C GLY A 106 -9.77 -3.18 -10.28
N ILE A 107 -9.23 -4.28 -9.76
CA ILE A 107 -8.19 -5.07 -10.44
C ILE A 107 -8.75 -5.73 -11.70
N GLU A 108 -9.95 -6.30 -11.63
CA GLU A 108 -10.63 -6.90 -12.79
C GLU A 108 -10.93 -5.83 -13.85
N ALA A 109 -11.47 -4.68 -13.45
CA ALA A 109 -11.75 -3.55 -14.33
C ALA A 109 -10.46 -3.04 -15.02
N LYS A 110 -9.36 -2.89 -14.28
CA LYS A 110 -8.06 -2.51 -14.83
C LYS A 110 -7.53 -3.54 -15.83
N GLY A 111 -7.65 -4.81 -15.51
CA GLY A 111 -7.26 -5.91 -16.40
C GLY A 111 -8.06 -5.90 -17.70
N LEU A 112 -9.38 -5.70 -17.63
CA LEU A 112 -10.27 -5.56 -18.76
C LEU A 112 -9.85 -4.39 -19.66
N CYS A 113 -9.70 -3.18 -19.09
CA CYS A 113 -9.36 -1.98 -19.84
C CYS A 113 -7.99 -2.07 -20.50
N ARG A 114 -6.98 -2.65 -19.82
CA ARG A 114 -5.64 -2.85 -20.39
C ARG A 114 -5.63 -3.82 -21.57
N LYS A 115 -6.43 -4.88 -21.51
CA LYS A 115 -6.44 -5.94 -22.53
C LYS A 115 -7.27 -5.57 -23.73
N LYS A 116 -8.44 -4.95 -23.51
CA LYS A 116 -9.46 -4.80 -24.55
C LYS A 116 -9.63 -3.36 -25.03
N TYR A 117 -9.39 -2.35 -24.17
CA TYR A 117 -9.77 -0.97 -24.42
C TYR A 117 -8.63 0.04 -24.31
N LYS A 118 -7.37 -0.42 -24.34
CA LYS A 118 -6.18 0.44 -24.12
C LYS A 118 -6.17 1.70 -24.97
N ASP A 119 -6.57 1.59 -26.22
CA ASP A 119 -6.52 2.67 -27.21
C ASP A 119 -7.86 3.41 -27.38
N MET A 120 -8.85 3.09 -26.55
CA MET A 120 -10.20 3.64 -26.61
C MET A 120 -10.50 4.63 -25.48
N ARG A 121 -9.48 5.13 -24.81
CA ARG A 121 -9.64 6.17 -23.77
C ARG A 121 -10.11 7.46 -24.41
N ASP A 122 -10.88 8.23 -23.62
CA ASP A 122 -11.31 9.56 -24.02
C ASP A 122 -10.10 10.42 -24.45
N LYS A 123 -10.25 11.22 -25.50
CA LYS A 123 -9.11 11.97 -26.11
C LYS A 123 -8.43 12.90 -25.11
N ASP A 124 -9.20 13.49 -24.21
CA ASP A 124 -8.72 14.46 -23.21
C ASP A 124 -8.22 13.78 -21.91
N PHE A 125 -8.24 12.45 -21.86
CA PHE A 125 -7.92 11.69 -20.65
C PHE A 125 -6.63 12.16 -19.98
N ARG A 126 -5.56 12.30 -20.75
CA ARG A 126 -4.25 12.64 -20.18
C ARG A 126 -4.20 14.04 -19.55
N VAL A 127 -5.03 14.96 -20.01
CA VAL A 127 -5.12 16.32 -19.47
C VAL A 127 -5.94 16.30 -18.18
N LYS A 128 -6.95 15.43 -18.11
CA LYS A 128 -7.90 15.34 -16.99
C LYS A 128 -7.53 14.28 -15.94
N GLU A 129 -6.55 13.43 -16.22
CA GLU A 129 -6.22 12.23 -15.42
C GLU A 129 -6.07 12.51 -13.92
N TYR A 130 -5.33 13.55 -13.57
CA TYR A 130 -5.11 13.92 -12.18
C TYR A 130 -6.34 14.49 -11.49
N ARG A 131 -7.11 15.28 -12.22
CA ARG A 131 -8.38 15.80 -11.75
C ARG A 131 -9.36 14.68 -11.47
N ILE A 132 -9.45 13.71 -12.37
CA ILE A 132 -10.31 12.54 -12.21
C ILE A 132 -9.89 11.72 -10.99
N ILE A 133 -8.61 11.43 -10.80
CA ILE A 133 -8.16 10.64 -9.65
C ILE A 133 -8.35 11.37 -8.32
N ALA A 134 -8.13 12.70 -8.29
CA ALA A 134 -8.40 13.52 -7.11
C ALA A 134 -9.89 13.51 -6.75
N LEU A 135 -10.76 13.60 -7.74
CA LEU A 135 -12.20 13.49 -7.57
C LEU A 135 -12.59 12.11 -7.01
N CYS A 136 -12.02 11.03 -7.52
CA CYS A 136 -12.27 9.69 -7.00
C CYS A 136 -11.87 9.56 -5.52
N HIS A 137 -10.73 10.12 -5.13
CA HIS A 137 -10.30 10.16 -3.73
C HIS A 137 -11.22 11.01 -2.86
N LEU A 138 -11.71 12.14 -3.38
CA LEU A 138 -12.70 12.96 -2.66
C LEU A 138 -13.98 12.16 -2.42
N TYR A 139 -14.57 11.55 -3.43
CA TYR A 139 -15.80 10.76 -3.24
C TYR A 139 -15.58 9.54 -2.35
N LYS A 140 -14.40 8.94 -2.34
CA LYS A 140 -14.02 7.92 -1.35
C LYS A 140 -14.02 8.51 0.06
N TYR A 141 -13.45 9.69 0.26
CA TYR A 141 -13.47 10.39 1.55
C TYR A 141 -14.90 10.65 2.02
N LEU A 142 -15.75 11.15 1.12
CA LEU A 142 -17.15 11.44 1.42
C LEU A 142 -18.00 10.20 1.70
N SER A 143 -17.57 9.01 1.24
CA SER A 143 -18.37 7.78 1.31
C SER A 143 -17.88 6.78 2.35
N VAL A 144 -16.59 6.77 2.69
CA VAL A 144 -15.95 5.68 3.44
C VAL A 144 -15.34 6.20 4.74
N LYS A 145 -16.03 5.95 5.86
CA LYS A 145 -15.57 6.42 7.18
C LYS A 145 -14.16 5.91 7.53
N GLU A 146 -13.88 4.63 7.33
CA GLU A 146 -12.56 4.03 7.61
C GLU A 146 -11.42 4.75 6.84
N TYR A 147 -11.70 5.18 5.61
CA TYR A 147 -10.74 5.96 4.81
C TYR A 147 -10.53 7.35 5.40
N ARG A 148 -11.60 8.05 5.83
CA ARG A 148 -11.51 9.35 6.52
C ARG A 148 -10.67 9.24 7.79
N ASP A 149 -11.01 8.26 8.64
CA ASP A 149 -10.34 8.06 9.92
C ASP A 149 -8.85 7.82 9.71
N ARG A 150 -8.52 6.91 8.78
CA ARG A 150 -7.10 6.62 8.49
C ARG A 150 -6.36 7.83 7.92
N LEU A 151 -6.96 8.62 7.04
CA LEU A 151 -6.33 9.82 6.52
C LEU A 151 -6.08 10.86 7.63
N ARG A 152 -6.99 11.02 8.57
CA ARG A 152 -6.79 11.91 9.74
C ARG A 152 -5.64 11.44 10.62
N GLU A 153 -5.55 10.12 10.89
CA GLU A 153 -4.45 9.53 11.67
C GLU A 153 -3.07 9.75 11.03
N THR A 154 -3.00 9.91 9.72
CA THR A 154 -1.72 10.21 9.06
C THR A 154 -1.20 11.62 9.35
N GLY A 155 -2.00 12.51 9.94
CA GLY A 155 -1.62 13.87 10.27
C GLY A 155 -1.02 14.61 9.07
N ASP A 156 0.19 15.14 9.22
CA ASP A 156 0.93 15.84 8.15
C ASP A 156 1.94 14.94 7.44
N MET A 157 1.90 13.63 7.66
CA MET A 157 2.84 12.71 7.03
C MET A 157 2.64 12.66 5.52
N ILE A 158 3.75 12.49 4.80
CA ILE A 158 3.74 12.29 3.36
C ILE A 158 3.17 10.90 3.07
N LEU A 159 2.21 10.83 2.15
CA LEU A 159 1.63 9.58 1.67
C LEU A 159 2.29 9.17 0.37
N VAL A 160 2.79 7.95 0.28
CA VAL A 160 3.44 7.42 -0.90
C VAL A 160 2.74 6.15 -1.37
N GLU A 161 2.21 6.16 -2.59
CA GLU A 161 1.74 4.94 -3.23
C GLU A 161 2.95 4.12 -3.70
N CYS A 162 3.05 2.88 -3.21
CA CYS A 162 4.13 1.95 -3.55
C CYS A 162 3.58 0.83 -4.44
N PRO A 163 3.48 1.03 -5.77
CA PRO A 163 2.92 0.02 -6.66
C PRO A 163 3.83 -1.21 -6.75
N SER A 164 3.23 -2.38 -6.98
CA SER A 164 3.98 -3.57 -7.33
C SER A 164 4.47 -3.45 -8.79
N GLY A 165 5.64 -2.89 -9.00
CA GLY A 165 6.22 -2.73 -10.34
C GLY A 165 6.94 -1.40 -10.53
N SER A 166 7.11 -0.99 -11.78
CA SER A 166 7.89 0.20 -12.17
C SER A 166 7.05 1.44 -12.43
N ASP A 167 5.81 1.51 -11.92
CA ASP A 167 4.93 2.67 -12.13
C ASP A 167 5.43 3.86 -11.32
N ARG A 168 6.09 4.79 -12.00
CA ARG A 168 6.59 6.05 -11.44
C ARG A 168 5.64 7.23 -11.67
N SER A 169 4.49 7.01 -12.29
CA SER A 169 3.50 8.06 -12.57
C SER A 169 2.47 8.16 -11.45
N PHE A 170 1.70 7.12 -11.22
CA PHE A 170 0.71 7.09 -10.13
C PHE A 170 1.36 6.88 -8.77
N GLY A 171 2.42 6.08 -8.70
CA GLY A 171 3.15 5.81 -7.47
C GLY A 171 4.61 6.23 -7.54
N MET A 172 5.40 5.65 -6.63
CA MET A 172 6.84 5.83 -6.54
C MET A 172 7.54 4.48 -6.38
N VAL A 173 8.73 4.39 -6.94
CA VAL A 173 9.59 3.21 -6.84
C VAL A 173 10.72 3.51 -5.86
N GLN A 174 10.96 2.59 -4.92
CA GLN A 174 12.06 2.72 -3.97
C GLN A 174 13.39 2.43 -4.68
N ASN A 175 14.33 3.36 -4.56
CA ASN A 175 15.73 3.11 -4.85
C ASN A 175 16.35 2.46 -3.60
N MET A 176 16.80 1.23 -3.74
CA MET A 176 17.26 0.41 -2.63
C MET A 176 18.63 0.85 -2.08
N GLU A 177 19.48 1.42 -2.93
CA GLU A 177 20.81 1.90 -2.52
C GLU A 177 20.70 3.16 -1.67
N THR A 178 19.84 4.09 -2.08
CA THR A 178 19.68 5.38 -1.41
C THR A 178 18.57 5.39 -0.36
N ASN A 179 17.72 4.37 -0.35
CA ASN A 179 16.52 4.28 0.48
C ASN A 179 15.56 5.49 0.30
N ILE A 180 15.39 5.89 -0.96
CA ILE A 180 14.58 7.02 -1.38
C ILE A 180 13.52 6.51 -2.36
N PHE A 181 12.29 6.97 -2.22
CA PHE A 181 11.25 6.81 -3.23
C PHE A 181 11.43 7.82 -4.36
N GLU A 182 11.32 7.35 -5.60
CA GLU A 182 11.40 8.18 -6.81
C GLU A 182 10.17 7.96 -7.70
N GLY A 183 9.54 9.04 -8.13
CA GLY A 183 8.36 9.01 -8.99
C GLY A 183 7.47 10.24 -8.83
N SER A 184 6.39 10.31 -9.59
CA SER A 184 5.43 11.43 -9.52
C SER A 184 4.46 11.33 -8.35
N ASN A 185 4.25 10.14 -7.80
CA ASN A 185 3.35 9.91 -6.65
C ASN A 185 1.95 10.54 -6.82
N CYS A 186 1.37 10.44 -8.00
CA CYS A 186 0.10 11.08 -8.31
C CYS A 186 -1.00 10.71 -7.30
N SER A 187 -1.16 9.41 -7.03
CA SER A 187 -2.16 8.95 -6.04
C SER A 187 -1.88 9.46 -4.63
N GLY A 188 -0.63 9.42 -4.18
CA GLY A 188 -0.28 9.95 -2.86
C GLY A 188 -0.53 11.44 -2.74
N ARG A 189 -0.18 12.20 -3.78
CA ARG A 189 -0.37 13.65 -3.85
C ARG A 189 -1.85 14.02 -3.80
N THR A 190 -2.67 13.42 -4.65
CA THR A 190 -4.11 13.68 -4.69
C THR A 190 -4.80 13.28 -3.39
N THR A 191 -4.35 12.18 -2.77
CA THR A 191 -4.85 11.76 -1.46
C THR A 191 -4.52 12.76 -0.36
N MET A 192 -3.28 13.29 -0.33
CA MET A 192 -2.87 14.33 0.63
C MET A 192 -3.67 15.62 0.45
N ILE A 193 -3.91 16.04 -0.80
CA ILE A 193 -4.70 17.25 -1.07
C ILE A 193 -6.13 17.09 -0.55
N VAL A 194 -6.77 15.96 -0.82
CA VAL A 194 -8.12 15.68 -0.29
C VAL A 194 -8.12 15.69 1.23
N ARG A 195 -7.13 15.02 1.86
CA ARG A 195 -6.98 15.03 3.32
C ARG A 195 -6.95 16.42 3.91
N ASP A 196 -6.06 17.26 3.39
CA ASP A 196 -5.78 18.56 4.00
C ASP A 196 -6.89 19.57 3.73
N MET A 197 -7.49 19.50 2.56
CA MET A 197 -8.66 20.27 2.20
C MET A 197 -9.84 19.93 3.12
N MET A 198 -10.15 18.64 3.26
CA MET A 198 -11.28 18.21 4.09
C MET A 198 -11.03 18.50 5.56
N ARG A 199 -9.81 18.24 6.07
CA ARG A 199 -9.41 18.57 7.44
C ARG A 199 -9.62 20.05 7.75
N LYS A 200 -9.20 20.94 6.86
CA LYS A 200 -9.39 22.39 7.05
C LYS A 200 -10.87 22.73 7.18
N LEU A 201 -11.73 22.24 6.28
CA LEU A 201 -13.17 22.49 6.32
C LEU A 201 -13.83 21.93 7.59
N GLU A 202 -13.39 20.77 8.04
CA GLU A 202 -13.89 20.12 9.25
C GLU A 202 -13.45 20.87 10.51
N ASP A 203 -12.18 21.28 10.60
CA ASP A 203 -11.64 22.03 11.73
C ASP A 203 -12.32 23.41 11.86
N GLU A 204 -12.56 24.08 10.74
CA GLU A 204 -13.30 25.35 10.70
C GLU A 204 -14.75 25.17 11.21
N ALA A 205 -15.47 24.17 10.71
CA ALA A 205 -16.84 23.89 11.13
C ALA A 205 -16.93 23.47 12.61
N ILE A 206 -15.99 22.67 13.09
CA ILE A 206 -15.89 22.29 14.50
C ILE A 206 -15.64 23.52 15.37
N CYS A 207 -14.70 24.37 14.97
CA CYS A 207 -14.37 25.60 15.71
C CYS A 207 -15.59 26.56 15.78
N GLU A 208 -16.33 26.71 14.68
CA GLU A 208 -17.56 27.53 14.65
C GLU A 208 -18.62 26.95 15.60
N ARG A 209 -18.86 25.63 15.55
CA ARG A 209 -19.85 24.99 16.44
C ARG A 209 -19.44 25.04 17.91
N GLU A 210 -18.14 24.91 18.24
CA GLU A 210 -17.64 25.07 19.61
C GLU A 210 -17.83 26.52 20.12
N LYS A 211 -17.65 27.53 19.27
CA LYS A 211 -17.93 28.94 19.60
C LYS A 211 -19.42 29.21 19.87
N GLU A 212 -20.30 28.66 19.03
CA GLU A 212 -21.75 28.78 19.20
C GLU A 212 -22.21 28.17 20.52
N LEU A 213 -21.67 27.03 20.90
CA LEU A 213 -22.03 26.29 22.12
C LEU A 213 -21.30 26.78 23.37
N GLY A 214 -20.25 27.58 23.24
CA GLY A 214 -19.42 28.04 24.35
C GLY A 214 -18.64 26.94 25.05
N ARG A 215 -18.51 25.74 24.43
CA ARG A 215 -17.78 24.56 24.96
C ARG A 215 -17.15 23.74 23.84
N LYS A 216 -16.22 22.86 24.23
CA LYS A 216 -15.67 21.86 23.31
C LYS A 216 -16.70 20.77 23.00
N LEU A 217 -16.66 20.28 21.75
CA LEU A 217 -17.46 19.15 21.31
C LEU A 217 -16.86 17.85 21.81
N ASN A 218 -17.71 16.88 22.16
CA ASN A 218 -17.29 15.50 22.36
C ASN A 218 -17.07 14.78 21.02
N ASP A 219 -16.60 13.51 21.04
CA ASP A 219 -16.24 12.78 19.82
C ASP A 219 -17.46 12.51 18.91
N GLU A 220 -18.64 12.22 19.49
CA GLU A 220 -19.87 12.00 18.73
C GLU A 220 -20.34 13.28 18.04
N GLU A 221 -20.31 14.39 18.76
CA GLU A 221 -20.67 15.70 18.23
C GLU A 221 -19.69 16.15 17.12
N ARG A 222 -18.40 15.88 17.30
CA ARG A 222 -17.37 16.15 16.25
C ARG A 222 -17.63 15.33 15.00
N GLU A 223 -17.92 14.04 15.15
CA GLU A 223 -18.24 13.18 14.00
C GLU A 223 -19.51 13.65 13.29
N ALA A 224 -20.51 14.10 14.01
CA ALA A 224 -21.73 14.68 13.41
C ALA A 224 -21.42 15.92 12.55
N VAL A 225 -20.58 16.84 13.04
CA VAL A 225 -20.13 18.02 12.27
C VAL A 225 -19.36 17.61 11.03
N VAL A 226 -18.51 16.58 11.14
CA VAL A 226 -17.76 16.05 10.00
C VAL A 226 -18.68 15.47 8.93
N VAL A 227 -19.72 14.74 9.32
CA VAL A 227 -20.73 14.20 8.39
C VAL A 227 -21.47 15.36 7.70
N GLU A 228 -21.88 16.40 8.44
CA GLU A 228 -22.49 17.60 7.87
C GLU A 228 -21.58 18.29 6.83
N VAL A 229 -20.27 18.39 7.11
CA VAL A 229 -19.29 18.94 6.16
C VAL A 229 -19.20 18.05 4.92
N CYS A 230 -19.12 16.75 5.09
CA CYS A 230 -19.07 15.80 3.97
C CYS A 230 -20.31 15.93 3.07
N ASP A 231 -21.50 16.00 3.66
CA ASP A 231 -22.76 16.13 2.90
C ASP A 231 -22.84 17.47 2.17
N ARG A 232 -22.41 18.57 2.79
CA ARG A 232 -22.34 19.89 2.15
C ARG A 232 -21.38 19.90 0.96
N VAL A 233 -20.18 19.30 1.12
CA VAL A 233 -19.20 19.20 0.04
C VAL A 233 -19.76 18.32 -1.08
N ARG A 234 -20.36 17.18 -0.76
CA ARG A 234 -21.02 16.31 -1.73
C ARG A 234 -22.07 17.04 -2.54
N ALA A 235 -23.02 17.68 -1.88
CA ALA A 235 -24.10 18.40 -2.54
C ALA A 235 -23.58 19.47 -3.52
N LYS A 236 -22.49 20.13 -3.16
CA LYS A 236 -21.86 21.12 -4.01
C LYS A 236 -21.22 20.52 -5.25
N PHE A 237 -20.45 19.44 -5.11
CA PHE A 237 -19.83 18.75 -6.24
C PHE A 237 -20.88 18.09 -7.15
N ASP A 238 -21.93 17.53 -6.57
CA ASP A 238 -23.01 16.90 -7.33
C ASP A 238 -23.84 17.95 -8.10
N ALA A 239 -23.88 19.19 -7.67
CA ALA A 239 -24.57 20.31 -8.34
C ALA A 239 -23.68 21.07 -9.35
N ASP A 240 -22.38 20.80 -9.42
CA ASP A 240 -21.46 21.53 -10.30
C ASP A 240 -21.74 21.20 -11.78
N PRO A 241 -22.06 22.19 -12.65
CA PRO A 241 -22.39 21.96 -14.04
C PRO A 241 -21.26 21.33 -14.88
N VAL A 242 -20.00 21.70 -14.60
CA VAL A 242 -18.84 21.15 -15.31
C VAL A 242 -18.63 19.69 -14.94
N MET A 243 -18.77 19.38 -13.66
CA MET A 243 -18.73 18.00 -13.17
C MET A 243 -19.97 17.21 -13.63
N LEU A 244 -21.13 17.86 -13.79
CA LEU A 244 -22.34 17.26 -14.36
C LEU A 244 -22.13 16.83 -15.80
N GLU A 245 -21.50 17.63 -16.64
CA GLU A 245 -21.25 17.30 -18.04
C GLU A 245 -20.34 16.09 -18.18
N ASP A 246 -19.21 16.07 -17.47
CA ASP A 246 -18.26 14.96 -17.50
C ASP A 246 -18.85 13.65 -16.95
N SER A 247 -19.82 13.71 -16.05
CA SER A 247 -20.46 12.55 -15.41
C SER A 247 -21.83 12.19 -15.99
N ARG A 248 -22.52 13.13 -16.65
CA ARG A 248 -23.85 12.92 -17.24
C ARG A 248 -23.88 11.70 -18.13
N ARG A 249 -22.83 11.48 -18.90
CA ARG A 249 -22.68 10.32 -19.79
C ARG A 249 -22.56 8.99 -19.03
N VAL A 250 -22.02 9.02 -17.81
CA VAL A 250 -21.98 7.84 -16.92
C VAL A 250 -23.38 7.57 -16.36
N PHE A 251 -24.18 8.64 -16.08
CA PHE A 251 -25.52 8.52 -15.51
C PHE A 251 -26.58 8.06 -16.48
N GLU A 252 -26.63 8.61 -17.69
CA GLU A 252 -27.58 8.17 -18.72
C GLU A 252 -27.49 6.67 -18.99
N PHE A 253 -26.36 6.07 -18.60
CA PHE A 253 -26.14 4.64 -18.71
C PHE A 253 -26.77 3.82 -17.58
N ILE A 254 -26.88 4.37 -16.36
CA ILE A 254 -27.28 3.63 -15.17
C ILE A 254 -28.80 3.61 -15.01
N GLU A 255 -29.51 4.57 -15.60
CA GLU A 255 -30.96 4.55 -15.64
C GLU A 255 -31.54 3.39 -16.45
N ASP A 256 -30.74 2.79 -17.37
CA ASP A 256 -31.14 1.61 -18.13
C ASP A 256 -30.72 0.30 -17.45
N GLU A 257 -31.61 -0.36 -16.72
CA GLU A 257 -31.73 -1.81 -16.49
C GLU A 257 -30.89 -2.53 -15.43
N ASN A 258 -29.81 -1.99 -14.83
CA ASN A 258 -28.93 -2.84 -14.02
C ASN A 258 -28.59 -2.37 -12.60
N ILE A 259 -29.15 -1.27 -12.11
CA ILE A 259 -28.92 -0.77 -10.73
C ILE A 259 -29.34 -1.81 -9.68
N ALA A 260 -30.43 -2.53 -9.90
CA ALA A 260 -30.89 -3.57 -8.99
C ALA A 260 -29.88 -4.72 -8.86
N LYS A 261 -29.25 -5.14 -9.98
CA LYS A 261 -28.25 -6.22 -9.98
C LYS A 261 -26.90 -5.82 -9.41
N VAL A 262 -26.55 -4.55 -9.46
CA VAL A 262 -25.32 -4.01 -8.82
C VAL A 262 -25.50 -3.89 -7.32
N LYS A 263 -26.68 -3.47 -6.84
CA LYS A 263 -27.02 -3.42 -5.40
C LYS A 263 -27.00 -4.79 -4.72
N GLU A 264 -27.33 -5.87 -5.42
CA GLU A 264 -27.28 -7.25 -4.90
C GLU A 264 -25.85 -7.80 -4.76
N ARG A 265 -24.86 -7.17 -5.40
CA ARG A 265 -23.45 -7.62 -5.42
C ARG A 265 -22.54 -6.83 -4.49
N ARG A 266 -23.05 -6.35 -3.35
CA ARG A 266 -22.23 -5.63 -2.39
C ARG A 266 -20.98 -6.44 -2.04
N PRO A 267 -19.76 -5.86 -2.18
CA PRO A 267 -18.56 -6.54 -1.71
C PRO A 267 -18.73 -6.84 -0.22
N LYS A 268 -18.43 -8.07 0.18
CA LYS A 268 -18.30 -8.39 1.59
C LYS A 268 -17.02 -7.70 2.06
N PHE A 269 -17.16 -6.61 2.81
CA PHE A 269 -16.01 -5.97 3.44
C PHE A 269 -15.32 -7.00 4.32
N LYS A 270 -14.06 -7.26 4.04
CA LYS A 270 -13.21 -7.92 5.01
C LYS A 270 -12.92 -6.88 6.07
N LYS A 271 -13.47 -7.09 7.27
CA LYS A 271 -13.06 -6.35 8.45
C LYS A 271 -11.53 -6.38 8.49
N VAL A 272 -10.88 -5.22 8.62
CA VAL A 272 -9.43 -5.19 8.84
C VAL A 272 -9.17 -5.99 10.10
N PRO A 273 -8.38 -7.07 10.07
CA PRO A 273 -8.13 -7.86 11.26
C PRO A 273 -7.45 -6.98 12.31
N GLU A 274 -7.84 -7.11 13.56
CA GLU A 274 -7.11 -6.51 14.67
C GLU A 274 -5.66 -7.04 14.62
N LEU A 275 -4.67 -6.13 14.70
CA LEU A 275 -3.27 -6.52 14.65
C LEU A 275 -2.89 -7.31 15.90
N ASP A 276 -2.08 -8.35 15.72
CA ASP A 276 -1.50 -9.07 16.84
C ASP A 276 -0.54 -8.17 17.62
N LYS A 277 -0.48 -8.35 18.93
CA LYS A 277 0.35 -7.50 19.82
C LYS A 277 1.70 -8.12 20.18
N GLY A 278 1.95 -9.36 19.80
CA GLY A 278 3.17 -10.11 20.13
C GLY A 278 4.32 -9.83 19.17
N ARG A 279 5.55 -10.15 19.58
CA ARG A 279 6.72 -10.20 18.69
C ARG A 279 6.56 -11.34 17.67
N CYS A 280 7.25 -11.20 16.55
CA CYS A 280 7.24 -12.14 15.45
C CYS A 280 8.69 -12.41 15.00
N LEU A 281 9.02 -13.67 14.83
CA LEU A 281 10.31 -14.09 14.27
C LEU A 281 10.21 -14.17 12.75
N VAL A 282 11.11 -13.52 12.04
CA VAL A 282 11.31 -13.69 10.60
C VAL A 282 12.70 -14.23 10.34
N LEU A 283 12.82 -15.22 9.48
CA LEU A 283 14.08 -15.88 9.15
C LEU A 283 14.34 -15.77 7.64
N ASP A 284 15.60 -15.51 7.27
CA ASP A 284 16.04 -15.80 5.90
C ASP A 284 16.16 -17.32 5.73
N PHE A 285 16.05 -17.80 4.50
CA PHE A 285 16.09 -19.22 4.21
C PHE A 285 17.53 -19.73 4.09
N ASP A 286 18.29 -19.11 3.21
CA ASP A 286 19.65 -19.53 2.86
C ASP A 286 20.65 -19.16 3.94
N TYR A 287 21.44 -20.13 4.38
CA TYR A 287 22.51 -19.97 5.36
C TYR A 287 22.04 -19.40 6.71
N CYS A 288 20.73 -19.31 6.90
CA CYS A 288 20.09 -18.91 8.16
C CYS A 288 19.34 -20.09 8.78
N ILE A 289 18.34 -20.66 8.09
CA ILE A 289 17.64 -21.87 8.54
C ILE A 289 18.43 -23.11 8.14
N PHE A 290 18.89 -23.15 6.89
CA PHE A 290 19.60 -24.29 6.30
C PHE A 290 20.94 -23.88 5.68
N ASP A 291 21.92 -24.80 5.74
CA ASP A 291 23.02 -24.80 4.79
C ASP A 291 22.49 -25.35 3.46
N THR A 292 22.32 -24.46 2.51
CA THR A 292 21.76 -24.73 1.18
C THR A 292 22.85 -24.85 0.09
N SER A 293 24.11 -25.00 0.48
CA SER A 293 25.24 -25.08 -0.46
C SER A 293 25.10 -26.22 -1.50
N ALA A 294 24.33 -27.26 -1.18
CA ALA A 294 24.08 -28.40 -2.06
C ALA A 294 23.43 -27.99 -3.41
N ASP A 295 22.59 -26.96 -3.45
CA ASP A 295 21.88 -26.53 -4.66
C ASP A 295 22.38 -25.22 -5.28
N ASP A 296 23.39 -24.56 -4.73
CA ASP A 296 23.93 -23.26 -5.17
C ASP A 296 24.17 -23.19 -6.68
N LYS A 297 24.76 -24.25 -7.24
CA LYS A 297 25.03 -24.32 -8.67
C LYS A 297 23.79 -24.37 -9.56
N TYR A 298 22.66 -24.84 -9.03
CA TYR A 298 21.40 -24.92 -9.78
C TYR A 298 20.60 -23.62 -9.66
N ARG A 299 20.60 -22.99 -8.48
CA ARG A 299 19.85 -21.74 -8.23
C ARG A 299 20.45 -20.52 -8.93
N LYS A 300 21.77 -20.50 -9.12
CA LYS A 300 22.47 -19.45 -9.90
C LYS A 300 22.09 -19.45 -11.39
N CYS A 301 21.58 -20.56 -11.89
CA CYS A 301 21.19 -20.70 -13.29
C CYS A 301 19.68 -20.54 -13.45
N LYS A 302 19.25 -19.58 -14.26
CA LYS A 302 17.82 -19.39 -14.57
C LYS A 302 17.29 -20.51 -15.46
N GLY A 303 16.09 -21.03 -15.17
CA GLY A 303 15.39 -21.99 -16.02
C GLY A 303 14.64 -23.08 -15.24
N LYS A 304 13.56 -23.60 -15.84
CA LYS A 304 12.68 -24.60 -15.21
C LYS A 304 13.42 -25.87 -14.79
N LYS A 305 14.29 -26.39 -15.65
CA LYS A 305 15.08 -27.62 -15.36
C LYS A 305 16.02 -27.47 -14.16
N ASN A 306 16.58 -26.28 -13.96
CA ASN A 306 17.46 -26.03 -12.82
C ASN A 306 16.66 -25.92 -11.50
N MET A 307 15.44 -25.39 -11.56
CA MET A 307 14.55 -25.39 -10.41
C MET A 307 14.09 -26.80 -10.01
N GLU A 308 13.80 -27.68 -10.98
CA GLU A 308 13.49 -29.09 -10.72
C GLU A 308 14.66 -29.78 -10.00
N LYS A 309 15.90 -29.56 -10.45
CA LYS A 309 17.09 -30.06 -9.77
C LYS A 309 17.29 -29.47 -8.38
N ALA A 310 17.01 -28.19 -8.17
CA ALA A 310 17.07 -27.59 -6.84
C ALA A 310 16.07 -28.25 -5.88
N PHE A 311 14.88 -28.63 -6.35
CA PHE A 311 13.92 -29.38 -5.55
C PHE A 311 14.42 -30.80 -5.19
N GLU A 312 15.13 -31.49 -6.10
CA GLU A 312 15.74 -32.80 -5.86
C GLU A 312 16.82 -32.74 -4.79
N MET A 313 17.46 -31.56 -4.61
CA MET A 313 18.52 -31.36 -3.64
C MET A 313 18.05 -31.03 -2.22
N ILE A 314 16.76 -30.80 -2.02
CA ILE A 314 16.20 -30.44 -0.68
C ILE A 314 16.64 -31.49 0.40
N PRO A 315 16.64 -32.80 0.18
CA PRO A 315 17.08 -33.76 1.18
C PRO A 315 18.56 -33.63 1.61
N GLU A 316 19.37 -32.97 0.79
CA GLU A 316 20.81 -32.74 1.07
C GLU A 316 21.05 -31.46 1.91
N TYR A 317 19.99 -30.64 2.16
CA TYR A 317 20.13 -29.49 3.02
C TYR A 317 20.42 -29.88 4.46
N LYS A 318 21.24 -29.10 5.13
CA LYS A 318 21.56 -29.32 6.53
C LYS A 318 20.88 -28.26 7.40
N LEU A 319 19.95 -28.69 8.22
CA LEU A 319 19.34 -27.84 9.24
C LEU A 319 20.41 -27.49 10.27
N TYR A 320 20.58 -26.17 10.56
CA TYR A 320 21.54 -25.74 11.58
C TYR A 320 21.14 -26.25 12.98
N GLU A 321 22.15 -26.67 13.74
CA GLU A 321 21.95 -27.17 15.10
C GLU A 321 21.24 -26.10 15.98
N GLY A 322 20.23 -26.52 16.71
CA GLY A 322 19.43 -25.60 17.55
C GLY A 322 18.22 -24.98 16.82
N MET A 323 18.21 -24.90 15.48
CA MET A 323 17.11 -24.25 14.76
C MET A 323 15.75 -24.91 15.05
N ARG A 324 15.69 -26.23 15.12
CA ARG A 324 14.44 -26.94 15.48
C ARG A 324 13.91 -26.51 16.86
N LYS A 325 14.79 -26.33 17.84
CA LYS A 325 14.42 -25.83 19.18
C LYS A 325 13.86 -24.41 19.14
N VAL A 326 14.37 -23.56 18.23
CA VAL A 326 13.81 -22.22 18.01
C VAL A 326 12.38 -22.27 17.50
N PHE A 327 12.10 -23.13 16.52
CA PHE A 327 10.72 -23.32 16.01
C PHE A 327 9.80 -23.88 17.10
N GLU A 328 10.28 -24.84 17.91
CA GLU A 328 9.53 -25.40 19.04
C GLU A 328 9.22 -24.31 20.09
N TYR A 329 10.24 -23.53 20.48
CA TYR A 329 10.08 -22.40 21.41
C TYR A 329 9.05 -21.38 20.91
N CYS A 330 9.12 -20.97 19.65
CA CYS A 330 8.15 -20.03 19.08
C CYS A 330 6.73 -20.59 19.13
N ARG A 331 6.53 -21.87 18.81
CA ARG A 331 5.24 -22.53 18.87
C ARG A 331 4.68 -22.56 20.29
N GLU A 332 5.50 -22.93 21.27
CA GLU A 332 5.10 -23.01 22.70
C GLU A 332 4.72 -21.64 23.25
N ASN A 333 5.43 -20.59 22.83
CA ASN A 333 5.21 -19.22 23.25
C ASN A 333 4.26 -18.42 22.33
N LYS A 334 3.62 -19.07 21.36
CA LYS A 334 2.69 -18.46 20.39
C LYS A 334 3.33 -17.29 19.61
N ILE A 335 4.62 -17.36 19.36
CA ILE A 335 5.35 -16.41 18.53
C ILE A 335 5.21 -16.85 17.08
N LYS A 336 4.70 -15.96 16.24
CA LYS A 336 4.56 -16.26 14.80
C LYS A 336 5.92 -16.33 14.13
N ILE A 337 6.04 -17.26 13.17
CA ILE A 337 7.24 -17.44 12.37
C ILE A 337 6.95 -17.12 10.91
N GLY A 338 7.71 -16.19 10.34
CA GLY A 338 7.73 -15.91 8.91
C GLY A 338 9.05 -16.28 8.27
N VAL A 339 9.05 -16.61 6.98
CA VAL A 339 10.26 -16.75 6.17
C VAL A 339 10.23 -15.72 5.05
N LEU A 340 11.32 -14.95 4.95
CA LEU A 340 11.51 -13.91 3.93
C LEU A 340 12.87 -14.11 3.27
N SER A 341 12.90 -14.51 2.00
CA SER A 341 14.14 -14.88 1.31
C SER A 341 14.12 -14.54 -0.18
N SER A 342 15.33 -14.45 -0.75
CA SER A 342 15.54 -14.36 -2.20
C SER A 342 15.28 -15.70 -2.94
N ALA A 343 15.16 -16.81 -2.22
CA ALA A 343 14.77 -18.10 -2.80
C ALA A 343 13.31 -18.09 -3.28
N SER A 344 12.97 -18.99 -4.20
CA SER A 344 11.59 -19.08 -4.66
C SER A 344 10.66 -19.59 -3.55
N ARG A 345 9.46 -19.02 -3.46
CA ARG A 345 8.48 -19.43 -2.45
C ARG A 345 8.22 -20.93 -2.44
N ALA A 346 8.10 -21.53 -3.62
CA ALA A 346 7.84 -22.97 -3.75
C ALA A 346 8.98 -23.83 -3.20
N LEU A 347 10.24 -23.40 -3.37
CA LEU A 347 11.41 -24.10 -2.82
C LEU A 347 11.41 -24.01 -1.28
N ILE A 348 11.16 -22.83 -0.74
CA ILE A 348 11.09 -22.59 0.71
C ILE A 348 10.00 -23.47 1.33
N GLU A 349 8.77 -23.41 0.81
CA GLU A 349 7.63 -24.18 1.33
C GLU A 349 7.90 -25.68 1.32
N LYS A 350 8.47 -26.20 0.21
CA LYS A 350 8.79 -27.61 0.08
C LYS A 350 9.92 -28.07 1.02
N ALA A 351 10.93 -27.22 1.24
CA ALA A 351 11.99 -27.52 2.19
C ALA A 351 11.47 -27.52 3.63
N LEU A 352 10.69 -26.52 4.03
CA LEU A 352 10.11 -26.46 5.36
C LEU A 352 9.20 -27.65 5.64
N GLU A 353 8.40 -28.08 4.66
CA GLU A 353 7.57 -29.27 4.73
C GLU A 353 8.43 -30.54 4.91
N HIS A 354 9.49 -30.71 4.09
CA HIS A 354 10.39 -31.88 4.17
C HIS A 354 11.04 -32.02 5.55
N PHE A 355 11.45 -30.90 6.16
CA PHE A 355 12.09 -30.90 7.47
C PHE A 355 11.10 -30.81 8.65
N GLY A 356 9.79 -30.74 8.40
CA GLY A 356 8.77 -30.63 9.42
C GLY A 356 8.86 -29.35 10.24
N LEU A 357 9.16 -28.21 9.62
CA LEU A 357 9.29 -26.89 10.22
C LEU A 357 8.09 -26.02 9.85
N PRO A 358 7.02 -26.00 10.67
CA PRO A 358 5.83 -25.19 10.37
C PRO A 358 6.13 -23.69 10.51
N CYS A 359 5.67 -22.88 9.57
CA CYS A 359 5.70 -21.42 9.67
C CYS A 359 4.35 -20.81 9.27
N ASP A 360 4.08 -19.58 9.77
CA ASP A 360 2.81 -18.87 9.55
C ASP A 360 2.77 -18.16 8.20
N ALA A 361 3.92 -17.74 7.69
CA ALA A 361 4.00 -17.08 6.38
C ALA A 361 5.33 -17.32 5.67
N VAL A 362 5.24 -17.49 4.34
CA VAL A 362 6.40 -17.54 3.45
C VAL A 362 6.27 -16.46 2.39
N VAL A 363 7.33 -15.66 2.26
CA VAL A 363 7.52 -14.69 1.19
C VAL A 363 8.88 -14.94 0.56
N GLY A 364 8.88 -15.35 -0.69
CA GLY A 364 10.07 -15.64 -1.48
C GLY A 364 10.05 -14.89 -2.79
N PHE A 365 11.08 -15.09 -3.61
CA PHE A 365 11.14 -14.53 -4.96
C PHE A 365 9.87 -14.86 -5.76
N GLN A 366 9.32 -13.83 -6.40
CA GLN A 366 8.22 -13.95 -7.36
C GLN A 366 8.60 -13.25 -8.65
N LEU A 367 7.99 -13.64 -9.75
CA LEU A 367 8.18 -13.01 -11.05
C LEU A 367 8.19 -11.48 -10.91
N TYR A 368 9.32 -10.86 -11.27
CA TYR A 368 9.57 -9.41 -11.27
C TYR A 368 9.76 -8.70 -9.92
N ILE A 369 9.72 -9.42 -8.78
CA ILE A 369 9.98 -8.81 -7.47
C ILE A 369 10.96 -9.73 -6.72
N GLY A 370 12.16 -9.23 -6.47
CA GLY A 370 13.21 -9.90 -5.69
C GLY A 370 13.65 -9.07 -4.50
N MET A 371 14.35 -9.68 -3.54
CA MET A 371 14.99 -8.95 -2.45
C MET A 371 16.19 -8.14 -2.96
N PRO A 372 16.43 -6.96 -2.37
CA PRO A 372 15.62 -6.29 -1.37
C PRO A 372 14.49 -5.45 -1.99
N ASP A 373 13.27 -5.51 -1.42
CA ASP A 373 12.11 -4.71 -1.84
C ASP A 373 11.13 -4.55 -0.66
N ALA A 374 10.75 -3.31 -0.35
CA ALA A 374 9.79 -3.00 0.72
C ALA A 374 8.45 -3.72 0.56
N ILE A 375 8.02 -3.99 -0.68
CA ILE A 375 6.78 -4.72 -0.97
C ILE A 375 6.82 -6.14 -0.37
N LEU A 376 7.98 -6.79 -0.36
CA LEU A 376 8.10 -8.13 0.20
C LEU A 376 7.92 -8.09 1.72
N GLY A 377 8.49 -7.11 2.40
CA GLY A 377 8.26 -6.87 3.83
C GLY A 377 6.79 -6.59 4.14
N ASN A 378 6.15 -5.70 3.38
CA ASN A 378 4.72 -5.41 3.52
C ASN A 378 3.83 -6.64 3.32
N ARG A 379 4.15 -7.48 2.33
CA ARG A 379 3.43 -8.75 2.10
C ARG A 379 3.57 -9.71 3.29
N LEU A 380 4.76 -9.78 3.88
CA LEU A 380 5.02 -10.63 5.03
C LEU A 380 4.22 -10.14 6.24
N MET A 381 4.30 -8.84 6.56
CA MET A 381 3.54 -8.22 7.64
C MET A 381 2.03 -8.45 7.50
N THR A 382 1.50 -8.27 6.29
CA THR A 382 0.07 -8.54 6.00
C THR A 382 -0.30 -10.00 6.25
N LYS A 383 0.55 -10.95 5.86
CA LYS A 383 0.29 -12.38 6.07
C LYS A 383 0.36 -12.77 7.55
N LEU A 384 1.29 -12.19 8.28
CA LEU A 384 1.49 -12.43 9.71
C LEU A 384 0.52 -11.61 10.57
N ASN A 385 -0.11 -10.59 10.00
CA ASN A 385 -0.97 -9.63 10.71
C ASN A 385 -0.24 -8.92 11.87
N VAL A 386 0.96 -8.39 11.57
CA VAL A 386 1.85 -7.70 12.51
C VAL A 386 2.41 -6.43 11.90
N ARG A 387 2.99 -5.55 12.73
CA ARG A 387 3.66 -4.31 12.34
C ARG A 387 5.17 -4.50 12.27
N GLU A 388 5.86 -3.53 11.65
CA GLU A 388 7.31 -3.56 11.49
C GLU A 388 8.08 -3.61 12.81
N ASP A 389 7.59 -2.91 13.84
CA ASP A 389 8.22 -2.82 15.17
C ASP A 389 8.10 -4.12 16.00
N GLN A 390 7.27 -5.05 15.55
CA GLN A 390 7.08 -6.37 16.16
C GLN A 390 8.00 -7.44 15.57
N ILE A 391 8.65 -7.16 14.42
CA ILE A 391 9.43 -8.14 13.68
C ILE A 391 10.89 -8.13 14.08
N VAL A 392 11.37 -9.28 14.51
CA VAL A 392 12.79 -9.61 14.63
C VAL A 392 13.17 -10.42 13.41
N TYR A 393 14.03 -9.88 12.53
CA TYR A 393 14.48 -10.53 11.30
C TYR A 393 15.91 -11.01 11.42
N ILE A 394 16.12 -12.32 11.21
CA ILE A 394 17.44 -12.95 11.25
C ILE A 394 17.86 -13.33 9.82
N GLY A 395 19.03 -12.88 9.40
CA GLY A 395 19.52 -13.17 8.05
C GLY A 395 21.03 -13.29 7.97
N ALA A 396 21.52 -14.04 6.97
CA ALA A 396 22.94 -14.36 6.81
C ALA A 396 23.62 -13.58 5.66
N SER A 397 22.96 -12.56 5.09
CA SER A 397 23.46 -11.87 3.90
C SER A 397 23.23 -10.34 3.96
N GLU A 398 24.04 -9.58 3.22
CA GLU A 398 23.83 -8.13 3.02
C GLU A 398 22.46 -7.82 2.37
N VAL A 399 21.97 -8.76 1.55
CA VAL A 399 20.64 -8.63 0.93
C VAL A 399 19.55 -8.69 2.00
N ALA A 400 19.67 -9.61 2.97
CA ALA A 400 18.74 -9.71 4.09
C ALA A 400 18.81 -8.46 5.00
N GLU A 401 20.01 -7.95 5.31
CA GLU A 401 20.19 -6.70 6.08
C GLU A 401 19.54 -5.51 5.36
N THR A 402 19.77 -5.38 4.05
CA THR A 402 19.17 -4.32 3.26
C THR A 402 17.65 -4.45 3.22
N GLN A 403 17.13 -5.69 3.09
CA GLN A 403 15.70 -5.96 3.16
C GLN A 403 15.10 -5.55 4.51
N ALA A 404 15.76 -5.87 5.61
CA ALA A 404 15.34 -5.47 6.96
C ALA A 404 15.25 -3.94 7.08
N ARG A 405 16.29 -3.24 6.62
CA ARG A 405 16.34 -1.77 6.62
C ARG A 405 15.20 -1.16 5.78
N CYS A 406 14.92 -1.71 4.60
CA CYS A 406 13.83 -1.25 3.74
C CYS A 406 12.46 -1.48 4.36
N SER A 407 12.31 -2.55 5.13
CA SER A 407 11.06 -2.94 5.80
C SER A 407 10.95 -2.40 7.23
N LYS A 408 12.00 -1.73 7.75
CA LYS A 408 12.12 -1.21 9.14
C LYS A 408 12.05 -2.30 10.21
N PHE A 409 12.53 -3.52 9.90
CA PHE A 409 12.59 -4.63 10.84
C PHE A 409 13.80 -4.51 11.76
N ASP A 410 13.68 -4.99 13.00
CA ASP A 410 14.84 -5.16 13.90
C ASP A 410 15.67 -6.34 13.40
N PHE A 411 16.92 -6.07 12.99
CA PHE A 411 17.74 -7.04 12.27
C PHE A 411 18.90 -7.58 13.10
N TYR A 412 19.12 -8.88 12.98
CA TYR A 412 20.27 -9.58 13.53
C TYR A 412 20.94 -10.44 12.47
N GLY A 413 22.27 -10.33 12.38
CA GLY A 413 23.08 -11.15 11.47
C GLY A 413 23.27 -12.57 12.02
N ALA A 414 23.05 -13.58 11.20
CA ALA A 414 23.31 -14.99 11.50
C ALA A 414 24.77 -15.32 11.22
N ALA A 415 25.60 -15.49 12.26
CA ALA A 415 27.04 -15.78 12.10
C ALA A 415 27.39 -17.29 12.12
N TRP A 416 26.45 -18.16 12.41
CA TRP A 416 26.73 -19.61 12.53
C TRP A 416 27.12 -20.30 11.22
N HIS A 417 26.78 -19.71 10.06
CA HIS A 417 27.27 -20.18 8.77
C HIS A 417 28.72 -19.74 8.53
N ASN A 418 29.04 -18.52 8.86
CA ASN A 418 30.37 -17.93 8.71
C ASN A 418 30.72 -17.09 9.95
N PRO A 419 31.41 -17.65 10.95
CA PRO A 419 31.78 -16.93 12.18
C PRO A 419 32.60 -15.67 11.94
N ALA A 420 33.34 -15.59 10.82
CA ALA A 420 34.09 -14.40 10.40
C ALA A 420 33.25 -13.43 9.55
N ASN A 421 31.95 -13.40 9.73
CA ASN A 421 31.00 -12.65 8.89
C ASN A 421 31.25 -11.12 8.97
N GLU A 422 32.33 -10.68 8.32
CA GLU A 422 32.81 -9.31 8.28
C GLU A 422 31.77 -8.27 7.87
N PRO A 423 30.87 -8.53 6.88
CA PRO A 423 29.86 -7.56 6.48
C PRO A 423 29.01 -7.04 7.64
N PHE A 424 28.60 -7.93 8.55
CA PHE A 424 27.77 -7.52 9.69
C PHE A 424 28.59 -6.81 10.77
N THR A 425 29.78 -7.33 11.09
CA THR A 425 30.67 -6.73 12.10
C THR A 425 31.19 -5.36 11.67
N ALA A 426 31.58 -5.21 10.40
CA ALA A 426 32.08 -3.95 9.86
C ALA A 426 31.04 -2.81 9.87
N LYS A 427 29.75 -3.13 9.80
CA LYS A 427 28.62 -2.16 9.82
C LYS A 427 28.05 -1.94 11.23
N GLY A 428 28.61 -2.58 12.26
CA GLY A 428 28.09 -2.49 13.63
C GLY A 428 26.72 -3.17 13.82
N ALA A 429 26.37 -4.13 12.95
CA ALA A 429 25.14 -4.89 13.08
C ALA A 429 25.16 -5.78 14.32
N LYS A 430 24.01 -5.99 14.94
CA LYS A 430 23.83 -6.99 16.00
C LYS A 430 24.01 -8.38 15.39
N VAL A 431 24.86 -9.23 15.95
CA VAL A 431 25.19 -10.55 15.41
C VAL A 431 24.90 -11.64 16.44
N LEU A 432 24.30 -12.74 16.00
CA LEU A 432 24.03 -13.93 16.81
C LEU A 432 25.00 -15.04 16.40
N GLY A 433 25.63 -15.70 17.39
CA GLY A 433 26.64 -16.75 17.18
C GLY A 433 26.03 -18.12 16.90
N SER A 434 24.83 -18.37 17.37
CA SER A 434 24.13 -19.63 17.20
C SER A 434 22.61 -19.43 16.99
N PRO A 435 21.89 -20.40 16.39
CA PRO A 435 20.43 -20.32 16.29
C PRO A 435 19.73 -20.18 17.66
N LEU A 436 20.27 -20.74 18.73
CA LEU A 436 19.67 -20.64 20.06
C LEU A 436 19.69 -19.22 20.63
N ASP A 437 20.62 -18.37 20.20
CA ASP A 437 20.70 -16.98 20.63
C ASP A 437 19.46 -16.17 20.18
N ILE A 438 18.72 -16.67 19.17
CA ILE A 438 17.46 -16.06 18.71
C ILE A 438 16.45 -15.99 19.85
N ILE A 439 16.41 -16.98 20.74
CA ILE A 439 15.48 -17.02 21.88
C ILE A 439 15.69 -15.83 22.80
N GLY A 440 16.93 -15.38 22.93
CA GLY A 440 17.29 -14.23 23.80
C GLY A 440 16.89 -12.87 23.25
N VAL A 441 16.50 -12.76 21.98
CA VAL A 441 16.10 -11.49 21.33
C VAL A 441 14.62 -11.43 20.98
N LEU A 442 13.87 -12.50 21.22
CA LEU A 442 12.40 -12.57 21.09
C LEU A 442 11.71 -12.16 22.40
#